data_737043f5f92bcb890d56df94fcf257f6
#
_entry.id   737043f5f92bcb890d56df94fcf257f6
#
_cell.length_a   1.000
_cell.length_b   1.000
_cell.length_c   1.000
_cell.angle_alpha   90.00
_cell.angle_beta   90.00
_cell.angle_gamma   90.00
#
_symmetry.space_group_name_H-M   'P 1'
#
loop_
_entity.id
_entity.type
_entity.pdbx_description
1 polymer ?
#
loop_
_entity_poly.entity_id
_entity_poly.type
_entity_poly.pdbx_seq_one_letter_code
_entity_poly.pdbx_strand_id
1 'polypeptide(L)'
;MAKKTGTVKKKVVKVGAVGMAYVHSTFNNVIITITNEVGDIISWSSAGKMGFRGSKKNTPYAAQTASADCAKVAYDMGLRKVKVYVKGPGAGRESAVRTIHGAGLEVMEIIDVTPMPHNGCRAPNRRRV
;
A
#
# COMPACT_ATOMS: atom_id res chain seq x y z
N MET A 1 -17.39 34.81 13.81
CA MET A 1 -16.49 34.24 14.79
C MET A 1 -15.45 33.38 14.11
N ALA A 2 -14.24 33.82 14.17
CA ALA A 2 -13.19 33.06 13.57
C ALA A 2 -13.10 31.74 14.31
N LYS A 3 -13.59 30.72 13.68
CA LYS A 3 -13.38 29.41 14.15
C LYS A 3 -11.86 29.18 14.14
N LYS A 4 -11.30 29.13 15.28
CA LYS A 4 -9.91 28.75 15.39
C LYS A 4 -9.77 27.36 14.80
N THR A 5 -9.43 27.32 13.56
CA THR A 5 -8.90 26.10 13.00
C THR A 5 -7.67 25.79 13.82
N GLY A 6 -7.83 24.90 14.77
CA GLY A 6 -6.69 24.41 15.50
C GLY A 6 -5.65 24.07 14.48
N THR A 7 -4.54 24.75 14.54
CA THR A 7 -3.37 24.36 13.79
C THR A 7 -2.97 22.99 14.28
N VAL A 8 -3.56 21.96 13.68
CA VAL A 8 -3.04 20.63 13.84
C VAL A 8 -1.68 20.67 13.15
N LYS A 9 -0.64 20.77 13.92
CA LYS A 9 0.71 20.63 13.40
C LYS A 9 0.81 19.27 12.74
N LYS A 10 0.89 19.27 11.44
CA LYS A 10 1.18 18.03 10.72
C LYS A 10 2.49 17.49 11.24
N LYS A 11 2.46 16.27 11.73
CA LYS A 11 3.65 15.56 12.13
C LYS A 11 4.56 15.48 10.91
N VAL A 12 5.76 16.01 11.03
CA VAL A 12 6.76 15.93 9.97
C VAL A 12 7.37 14.53 10.01
N VAL A 13 7.15 13.76 8.98
CA VAL A 13 7.72 12.42 8.84
C VAL A 13 9.09 12.57 8.19
N LYS A 14 10.12 12.05 8.84
CA LYS A 14 11.47 12.03 8.26
C LYS A 14 11.51 10.98 7.17
N VAL A 15 11.86 11.39 5.96
CA VAL A 15 12.01 10.50 4.82
C VAL A 15 13.50 10.30 4.54
N GLY A 16 13.99 9.10 4.84
CA GLY A 16 15.34 8.70 4.46
C GLY A 16 15.40 8.16 3.04
N ALA A 17 16.56 7.67 2.63
CA ALA A 17 16.71 7.05 1.31
C ALA A 17 16.08 5.66 1.24
N VAL A 18 15.95 4.98 2.37
CA VAL A 18 15.42 3.61 2.49
C VAL A 18 14.10 3.62 3.25
N GLY A 19 13.15 2.86 2.80
CA GLY A 19 11.87 2.69 3.47
C GLY A 19 11.27 1.33 3.20
N MET A 20 10.01 1.17 3.58
CA MET A 20 9.27 -0.07 3.39
C MET A 20 7.98 0.20 2.63
N ALA A 21 7.64 -0.70 1.72
CA ALA A 21 6.38 -0.65 0.99
C ALA A 21 5.56 -1.88 1.36
N TYR A 22 4.32 -1.65 1.77
CA TYR A 22 3.39 -2.72 2.13
C TYR A 22 2.31 -2.80 1.07
N VAL A 23 2.21 -3.94 0.42
CA VAL A 23 1.18 -4.20 -0.59
C VAL A 23 0.20 -5.21 0.00
N HIS A 24 -1.01 -4.77 0.31
CA HIS A 24 -2.07 -5.64 0.77
C HIS A 24 -3.07 -5.84 -0.36
N SER A 25 -3.04 -7.00 -0.98
CA SER A 25 -3.88 -7.33 -2.13
C SER A 25 -4.90 -8.40 -1.74
N THR A 26 -6.17 -8.03 -1.80
CA THR A 26 -7.28 -8.95 -1.55
C THR A 26 -8.02 -9.24 -2.85
N PHE A 27 -9.02 -10.11 -2.80
CA PHE A 27 -9.85 -10.38 -3.96
C PHE A 27 -10.73 -9.20 -4.38
N ASN A 28 -10.88 -8.21 -3.51
CA ASN A 28 -11.77 -7.06 -3.75
C ASN A 28 -11.05 -5.73 -3.86
N ASN A 29 -9.80 -5.63 -3.45
CA ASN A 29 -9.09 -4.36 -3.44
C ASN A 29 -7.58 -4.57 -3.33
N VAL A 30 -6.84 -3.51 -3.54
CA VAL A 30 -5.40 -3.46 -3.27
C VAL A 30 -5.09 -2.15 -2.55
N ILE A 31 -4.29 -2.24 -1.51
CA ILE A 31 -3.86 -1.07 -0.74
C ILE A 31 -2.34 -1.09 -0.69
N ILE A 32 -1.73 0.03 -1.05
CA ILE A 32 -0.29 0.19 -1.01
C ILE A 32 0.03 1.28 0.01
N THR A 33 0.94 1.00 0.91
CA THR A 33 1.40 1.94 1.93
C THR A 33 2.92 1.97 1.92
N ILE A 34 3.50 3.13 1.86
CA ILE A 34 4.95 3.31 1.92
C ILE A 34 5.30 4.02 3.21
N THR A 35 6.25 3.45 3.93
CA THR A 35 6.70 3.97 5.22
C THR A 35 8.20 4.25 5.21
N ASN A 36 8.66 4.98 6.22
CA ASN A 36 10.09 5.13 6.47
C ASN A 36 10.62 3.91 7.26
N GLU A 37 11.89 3.91 7.62
CA GLU A 37 12.50 2.81 8.37
C GLU A 37 11.91 2.63 9.77
N VAL A 38 11.39 3.70 10.36
CA VAL A 38 10.80 3.66 11.70
C VAL A 38 9.38 3.09 11.68
N GLY A 39 8.72 3.14 10.52
CA GLY A 39 7.35 2.67 10.36
C GLY A 39 6.31 3.78 10.21
N ASP A 40 6.73 5.04 10.15
CA ASP A 40 5.82 6.15 9.91
C ASP A 40 5.40 6.19 8.45
N ILE A 41 4.12 6.36 8.20
CA ILE A 41 3.57 6.35 6.85
C ILE A 41 3.97 7.62 6.09
N ILE A 42 4.61 7.43 4.94
CA ILE A 42 4.98 8.51 4.03
C ILE A 42 3.85 8.79 3.06
N SER A 43 3.36 7.74 2.42
CA SER A 43 2.28 7.84 1.43
C SER A 43 1.48 6.56 1.40
N TRP A 44 0.25 6.67 0.94
CA TRP A 44 -0.61 5.51 0.75
C TRP A 44 -1.53 5.73 -0.44
N SER A 45 -1.96 4.66 -1.04
CA SER A 45 -2.97 4.69 -2.08
C SER A 45 -3.71 3.36 -2.14
N SER A 46 -4.86 3.36 -2.76
CA SER A 46 -5.64 2.15 -2.97
C SER A 46 -6.41 2.26 -4.28
N ALA A 47 -6.91 1.14 -4.76
CA ALA A 47 -7.75 1.14 -5.94
C ALA A 47 -9.00 2.01 -5.75
N GLY A 48 -9.58 1.99 -4.56
CA GLY A 48 -10.72 2.84 -4.23
C GLY A 48 -10.39 4.32 -4.22
N LYS A 49 -9.22 4.69 -3.73
CA LYS A 49 -8.74 6.08 -3.75
C LYS A 49 -8.59 6.60 -5.18
N MET A 50 -8.17 5.75 -6.11
CA MET A 50 -7.96 6.12 -7.52
C MET A 50 -9.25 6.12 -8.34
N GLY A 51 -10.40 5.92 -7.72
CA GLY A 51 -11.69 6.00 -8.39
C GLY A 51 -12.28 4.68 -8.88
N PHE A 52 -11.57 3.57 -8.71
CA PHE A 52 -12.11 2.25 -9.06
C PHE A 52 -13.21 1.85 -8.08
N ARG A 53 -14.22 1.17 -8.57
CA ARG A 53 -15.37 0.75 -7.76
C ARG A 53 -15.75 -0.69 -8.08
N GLY A 54 -16.31 -1.38 -7.10
CA GLY A 54 -16.80 -2.75 -7.25
C GLY A 54 -15.70 -3.72 -7.63
N SER A 55 -15.98 -4.61 -8.57
CA SER A 55 -15.04 -5.64 -9.02
C SER A 55 -13.80 -5.08 -9.74
N LYS A 56 -13.83 -3.84 -10.16
CA LYS A 56 -12.68 -3.20 -10.85
C LYS A 56 -11.51 -2.95 -9.91
N LYS A 57 -11.75 -2.94 -8.61
CA LYS A 57 -10.69 -2.67 -7.60
C LYS A 57 -9.66 -3.79 -7.49
N ASN A 58 -9.97 -4.99 -7.89
CA ASN A 58 -9.04 -6.12 -7.79
C ASN A 58 -8.26 -6.40 -9.07
N THR A 59 -8.35 -5.53 -10.06
CA THR A 59 -7.65 -5.72 -11.33
C THR A 59 -6.18 -5.34 -11.24
N PRO A 60 -5.29 -5.96 -12.03
CA PRO A 60 -3.89 -5.54 -12.10
C PRO A 60 -3.72 -4.07 -12.51
N TYR A 61 -4.58 -3.57 -13.37
CA TYR A 61 -4.56 -2.17 -13.78
C TYR A 61 -4.81 -1.22 -12.61
N ALA A 62 -5.80 -1.55 -11.76
CA ALA A 62 -6.07 -0.77 -10.57
C ALA A 62 -4.87 -0.75 -9.62
N ALA A 63 -4.22 -1.89 -9.46
CA ALA A 63 -3.00 -2.00 -8.65
C ALA A 63 -1.87 -1.15 -9.22
N GLN A 64 -1.69 -1.15 -10.53
CA GLN A 64 -0.71 -0.29 -11.20
C GLN A 64 -0.96 1.18 -10.92
N THR A 65 -2.19 1.63 -11.08
CA THR A 65 -2.57 3.03 -10.90
C THR A 65 -2.35 3.47 -9.46
N ALA A 66 -2.78 2.68 -8.49
CA ALA A 66 -2.60 2.97 -7.08
C ALA A 66 -1.11 2.99 -6.69
N SER A 67 -0.34 2.03 -7.17
CA SER A 67 1.09 1.94 -6.88
C SER A 67 1.87 3.09 -7.48
N ALA A 68 1.53 3.51 -8.69
CA ALA A 68 2.18 4.64 -9.34
C ALA A 68 1.96 5.93 -8.56
N ASP A 69 0.74 6.18 -8.12
CA ASP A 69 0.42 7.35 -7.30
C ASP A 69 1.21 7.36 -6.00
N CYS A 70 1.16 6.26 -5.27
CA CYS A 70 1.85 6.10 -4.00
C CYS A 70 3.39 6.26 -4.14
N ALA A 71 3.96 5.58 -5.11
CA ALA A 71 5.41 5.59 -5.33
C ALA A 71 5.90 6.96 -5.79
N LYS A 72 5.14 7.65 -6.62
CA LYS A 72 5.48 9.00 -7.07
C LYS A 72 5.58 9.98 -5.90
N VAL A 73 4.60 9.95 -5.01
CA VAL A 73 4.59 10.81 -3.83
C VAL A 73 5.80 10.50 -2.95
N ALA A 74 6.09 9.23 -2.70
CA ALA A 74 7.23 8.83 -1.90
C ALA A 74 8.56 9.23 -2.54
N TYR A 75 8.70 9.08 -3.84
CA TYR A 75 9.89 9.47 -4.57
C TYR A 75 10.14 10.98 -4.48
N ASP A 76 9.08 11.76 -4.63
CA ASP A 76 9.16 13.24 -4.54
C ASP A 76 9.56 13.69 -3.13
N MET A 77 9.25 12.89 -2.11
CA MET A 77 9.65 13.15 -0.73
C MET A 77 11.09 12.75 -0.42
N GLY A 78 11.77 12.10 -1.33
CA GLY A 78 13.18 11.73 -1.18
C GLY A 78 13.48 10.24 -1.01
N LEU A 79 12.48 9.40 -0.97
CA LEU A 79 12.69 7.96 -0.88
C LEU A 79 13.29 7.40 -2.18
N ARG A 80 14.25 6.48 -2.06
CA ARG A 80 14.94 5.91 -3.24
C ARG A 80 14.94 4.39 -3.25
N LYS A 81 14.97 3.75 -2.09
CA LYS A 81 15.03 2.31 -1.95
C LYS A 81 13.93 1.82 -1.03
N VAL A 82 13.32 0.69 -1.36
CA VAL A 82 12.26 0.10 -0.54
C VAL A 82 12.42 -1.40 -0.42
N LYS A 83 12.04 -1.92 0.74
CA LYS A 83 11.77 -3.35 0.93
C LYS A 83 10.27 -3.51 0.78
N VAL A 84 9.85 -4.44 -0.05
CA VAL A 84 8.44 -4.66 -0.33
C VAL A 84 7.92 -5.86 0.45
N TYR A 85 6.88 -5.64 1.22
CA TYR A 85 6.17 -6.68 1.96
C TYR A 85 4.83 -6.90 1.28
N VAL A 86 4.62 -8.09 0.72
CA VAL A 86 3.41 -8.44 -0.01
C VAL A 86 2.53 -9.33 0.85
N LYS A 87 1.27 -9.00 0.97
CA LYS A 87 0.30 -9.74 1.76
C LYS A 87 -0.99 -9.96 0.97
N GLY A 88 -1.48 -11.18 1.00
CA GLY A 88 -2.77 -11.54 0.43
C GLY A 88 -2.71 -12.16 -0.95
N PRO A 89 -3.82 -12.79 -1.38
CA PRO A 89 -3.87 -13.58 -2.61
C PRO A 89 -4.34 -12.80 -3.85
N GLY A 90 -4.52 -11.49 -3.76
CA GLY A 90 -5.12 -10.71 -4.84
C GLY A 90 -4.29 -10.69 -6.13
N ALA A 91 -4.95 -10.40 -7.24
CA ALA A 91 -4.33 -10.37 -8.57
C ALA A 91 -3.34 -9.21 -8.77
N GLY A 92 -3.42 -8.18 -7.92
CA GLY A 92 -2.60 -6.98 -8.05
C GLY A 92 -1.19 -7.07 -7.46
N ARG A 93 -0.82 -8.19 -6.87
CA ARG A 93 0.46 -8.34 -6.16
C ARG A 93 1.66 -7.97 -7.01
N GLU A 94 1.83 -8.67 -8.12
CA GLU A 94 2.98 -8.48 -9.01
C GLU A 94 2.97 -7.14 -9.70
N SER A 95 1.80 -6.70 -10.15
CA SER A 95 1.65 -5.42 -10.83
C SER A 95 2.04 -4.25 -9.93
N ALA A 96 1.66 -4.32 -8.65
CA ALA A 96 2.01 -3.30 -7.67
C ALA A 96 3.53 -3.22 -7.49
N VAL A 97 4.21 -4.34 -7.34
CA VAL A 97 5.67 -4.38 -7.16
C VAL A 97 6.39 -3.84 -8.39
N ARG A 98 5.97 -4.27 -9.57
CA ARG A 98 6.57 -3.80 -10.84
C ARG A 98 6.41 -2.29 -11.01
N THR A 99 5.26 -1.76 -10.65
CA THR A 99 4.99 -0.33 -10.77
C THR A 99 5.80 0.49 -9.78
N ILE A 100 5.97 0.01 -8.56
CA ILE A 100 6.85 0.65 -7.57
C ILE A 100 8.27 0.76 -8.11
N HIS A 101 8.78 -0.32 -8.70
CA HIS A 101 10.10 -0.31 -9.32
C HIS A 101 10.16 0.65 -10.52
N GLY A 102 9.16 0.62 -11.37
CA GLY A 102 9.06 1.49 -12.55
C GLY A 102 8.94 2.98 -12.23
N ALA A 103 8.47 3.33 -11.04
CA ALA A 103 8.36 4.71 -10.61
C ALA A 103 9.68 5.33 -10.15
N GLY A 104 10.75 4.54 -10.12
CA GLY A 104 12.09 5.00 -9.74
C GLY A 104 12.57 4.55 -8.37
N LEU A 105 11.74 3.83 -7.62
CA LEU A 105 12.15 3.25 -6.34
C LEU A 105 12.85 1.92 -6.58
N GLU A 106 14.06 1.78 -6.07
CA GLU A 106 14.79 0.52 -6.15
C GLU A 106 14.19 -0.47 -5.14
N VAL A 107 13.73 -1.60 -5.65
CA VAL A 107 13.21 -2.68 -4.80
C VAL A 107 14.39 -3.54 -4.35
N MET A 108 14.72 -3.45 -3.06
CA MET A 108 15.84 -4.18 -2.48
C MET A 108 15.49 -5.64 -2.23
N GLU A 109 14.29 -5.89 -1.77
CA GLU A 109 13.85 -7.20 -1.32
C GLU A 109 12.34 -7.29 -1.40
N ILE A 110 11.83 -8.46 -1.76
CA ILE A 110 10.39 -8.74 -1.79
C ILE A 110 10.13 -9.87 -0.81
N ILE A 111 9.31 -9.60 0.21
CA ILE A 111 9.00 -10.56 1.26
C ILE A 111 7.50 -10.80 1.25
N ASP A 112 7.11 -12.06 1.17
CA ASP A 112 5.70 -12.45 1.28
C ASP A 112 5.38 -12.66 2.77
N VAL A 113 4.47 -11.87 3.29
CA VAL A 113 4.05 -11.92 4.68
C VAL A 113 2.60 -12.37 4.84
N THR A 114 2.07 -13.04 3.84
CA THR A 114 0.71 -13.57 3.89
C THR A 114 0.56 -14.50 5.10
N PRO A 115 -0.39 -14.25 6.00
CA PRO A 115 -0.51 -15.05 7.21
C PRO A 115 -1.01 -16.46 6.90
N MET A 116 -0.37 -17.45 7.53
CA MET A 116 -0.77 -18.86 7.46
C MET A 116 -1.07 -19.34 8.88
N PRO A 117 -2.34 -19.32 9.31
CA PRO A 117 -2.67 -19.69 10.69
C PRO A 117 -2.41 -21.17 10.93
N HIS A 118 -1.92 -21.50 12.13
CA HIS A 118 -1.79 -22.86 12.59
C HIS A 118 -3.15 -23.34 13.14
N ASN A 119 -4.13 -23.48 12.26
CA ASN A 119 -5.52 -23.77 12.58
C ASN A 119 -6.34 -22.56 13.11
N GLY A 120 -5.72 -21.56 13.66
CA GLY A 120 -6.29 -20.25 14.01
C GLY A 120 -7.69 -20.22 14.57
N CYS A 121 -8.44 -19.20 14.25
CA CYS A 121 -9.81 -19.02 14.67
C CYS A 121 -10.76 -19.88 13.84
N ARG A 122 -11.88 -20.28 14.45
CA ARG A 122 -12.92 -20.99 13.74
C ARG A 122 -13.44 -20.15 12.58
N ALA A 123 -13.49 -20.74 11.39
CA ALA A 123 -14.01 -20.07 10.21
C ALA A 123 -15.49 -19.70 10.38
N PRO A 124 -15.94 -18.60 9.77
CA PRO A 124 -17.36 -18.26 9.79
C PRO A 124 -18.17 -19.33 9.07
N ASN A 125 -19.40 -19.52 9.53
CA ASN A 125 -20.32 -20.47 8.89
C ASN A 125 -20.66 -20.01 7.48
N ARG A 126 -21.07 -21.00 6.66
CA ARG A 126 -21.54 -20.74 5.31
C ARG A 126 -22.65 -19.69 5.35
N ARG A 127 -22.54 -18.71 4.44
CA ARG A 127 -23.55 -17.68 4.30
C ARG A 127 -24.90 -18.28 3.96
N ARG A 128 -25.92 -17.90 4.69
CA ARG A 128 -27.32 -18.24 4.36
C ARG A 128 -27.73 -17.43 3.13
N VAL A 129 -28.24 -18.12 2.15
CA VAL A 129 -28.76 -17.50 0.94
C VAL A 129 -30.28 -17.59 0.94
#